data_cad34e793e86c1fef1c8680b80e809f4
#
_entry.id   cad34e793e86c1fef1c8680b80e809f4
#
_cell.length_a   1.000
_cell.length_b   1.000
_cell.length_c   1.000
_cell.angle_alpha   90.00
_cell.angle_beta   90.00
_cell.angle_gamma   90.00
#
_symmetry.space_group_name_H-M   'P 1'
#
loop_
_entity.id
_entity.type
_entity.pdbx_description
1 polymer ?
#
loop_
_entity_poly.entity_id
_entity_poly.type
_entity_poly.pdbx_seq_one_letter_code
_entity_poly.pdbx_strand_id
1 'polypeptide(L)'
;MHGEVIGLRQDRSEATATALLTEDLTARQRGAITAVCTDMHRPYLSAVGTVLSKAEIVFDKFHVLQHASAALDDVRRQEFFRAGAVMREHGRGKRWLLLRRWKTVRGSKRRELQTLFAANRRLFKAYVLREQLDRLWTYKTRPGVLNFLNGWINALRWQRLPEMDRLGEFLFRHIEGIAAYCDHLVRFGVVESINTTIKAVLRRARGMRDEQMLLLKLKWTTAHPIRSARDLAAFLTAQPLYSNR
;
A
#
# COMPACT_ATOMS: atom_id res chain seq x y z
N MET A 1 0.30 15.70 -14.28
CA MET A 1 1.05 14.46 -14.57
C MET A 1 0.04 13.34 -14.52
N HIS A 2 -0.19 12.63 -15.62
CA HIS A 2 -1.09 11.48 -15.72
C HIS A 2 -0.24 10.22 -15.53
N GLY A 3 -0.75 9.25 -14.75
CA GLY A 3 -0.11 7.94 -14.67
C GLY A 3 -0.48 7.11 -15.89
N GLU A 4 0.49 6.44 -16.48
CA GLU A 4 0.32 5.54 -17.63
C GLU A 4 0.80 4.14 -17.25
N VAL A 5 0.07 3.10 -17.70
CA VAL A 5 0.53 1.71 -17.57
C VAL A 5 1.48 1.40 -18.73
N ILE A 6 2.75 1.25 -18.43
CA ILE A 6 3.81 0.97 -19.40
C ILE A 6 3.80 -0.51 -19.78
N GLY A 7 3.74 -1.40 -18.80
CA GLY A 7 3.76 -2.84 -18.99
C GLY A 7 2.91 -3.59 -17.98
N LEU A 8 2.63 -4.84 -18.29
CA LEU A 8 1.93 -5.79 -17.44
C LEU A 8 2.58 -7.16 -17.59
N ARG A 9 2.74 -7.87 -16.48
CA ARG A 9 3.27 -9.23 -16.45
C ARG A 9 2.43 -10.10 -15.49
N GLN A 10 2.44 -11.41 -15.70
CA GLN A 10 1.56 -12.34 -14.96
C GLN A 10 2.00 -12.60 -13.53
N ASP A 11 3.29 -12.73 -13.29
CA ASP A 11 3.83 -13.13 -11.99
C ASP A 11 4.58 -12.00 -11.27
N ARG A 12 5.08 -12.30 -10.08
CA ARG A 12 5.77 -11.35 -9.20
C ARG A 12 7.23 -11.76 -8.94
N SER A 13 7.82 -12.53 -9.86
CA SER A 13 9.22 -12.95 -9.75
C SER A 13 10.19 -11.81 -10.06
N GLU A 14 11.43 -11.97 -9.62
CA GLU A 14 12.52 -11.04 -9.94
C GLU A 14 12.81 -11.02 -11.47
N ALA A 15 12.80 -12.18 -12.10
CA ALA A 15 13.00 -12.31 -13.53
C ALA A 15 11.94 -11.52 -14.33
N THR A 16 10.68 -11.65 -13.93
CA THR A 16 9.57 -10.93 -14.57
C THR A 16 9.62 -9.42 -14.33
N ALA A 17 9.99 -8.99 -13.11
CA ALA A 17 10.21 -7.57 -12.83
C ALA A 17 11.38 -6.99 -13.63
N THR A 18 12.47 -7.75 -13.75
CA THR A 18 13.64 -7.38 -14.57
C THR A 18 13.25 -7.26 -16.04
N ALA A 19 12.53 -8.25 -16.60
CA ALA A 19 12.04 -8.23 -17.98
C ALA A 19 11.14 -7.00 -18.23
N LEU A 20 10.23 -6.68 -17.32
CA LEU A 20 9.38 -5.48 -17.43
C LEU A 20 10.22 -4.20 -17.52
N LEU A 21 11.25 -4.06 -16.68
CA LEU A 21 12.10 -2.88 -16.68
C LEU A 21 13.04 -2.80 -17.90
N THR A 22 13.46 -3.93 -18.46
CA THR A 22 14.41 -3.97 -19.59
C THR A 22 13.74 -3.93 -20.95
N GLU A 23 12.56 -4.58 -21.10
CA GLU A 23 11.86 -4.72 -22.36
C GLU A 23 10.87 -3.57 -22.62
N ASP A 24 10.14 -3.14 -21.56
CA ASP A 24 9.11 -2.10 -21.73
C ASP A 24 9.66 -0.67 -21.58
N LEU A 25 10.93 -0.52 -21.15
CA LEU A 25 11.61 0.77 -21.03
C LEU A 25 12.85 0.81 -21.93
N THR A 26 12.98 1.88 -22.70
CA THR A 26 14.21 2.16 -23.47
C THR A 26 15.38 2.49 -22.54
N ALA A 27 16.62 2.34 -23.01
CA ALA A 27 17.81 2.71 -22.24
C ALA A 27 17.79 4.19 -21.80
N ARG A 28 17.28 5.09 -22.66
CA ARG A 28 17.11 6.51 -22.34
C ARG A 28 16.10 6.72 -21.21
N GLN A 29 14.98 6.02 -21.25
CA GLN A 29 13.95 6.10 -20.17
C GLN A 29 14.51 5.57 -18.86
N ARG A 30 15.18 4.40 -18.87
CA ARG A 30 15.83 3.86 -17.67
C ARG A 30 16.84 4.84 -17.07
N GLY A 31 17.67 5.47 -17.91
CA GLY A 31 18.65 6.47 -17.46
C GLY A 31 18.05 7.76 -16.88
N ALA A 32 16.80 8.06 -17.21
CA ALA A 32 16.08 9.24 -16.73
C ALA A 32 15.27 9.00 -15.45
N ILE A 33 15.11 7.73 -15.01
CA ILE A 33 14.37 7.40 -13.79
C ILE A 33 15.23 7.72 -12.58
N THR A 34 14.78 8.66 -11.76
CA THR A 34 15.46 9.09 -10.52
C THR A 34 14.88 8.42 -9.27
N ALA A 35 13.62 7.97 -9.31
CA ALA A 35 12.98 7.29 -8.20
C ALA A 35 11.98 6.23 -8.67
N VAL A 36 11.89 5.14 -7.91
CA VAL A 36 10.92 4.06 -8.14
C VAL A 36 10.10 3.85 -6.88
N CYS A 37 8.79 4.03 -7.00
CA CYS A 37 7.87 3.70 -5.91
C CYS A 37 7.42 2.23 -6.02
N THR A 38 7.66 1.45 -4.98
CA THR A 38 7.29 0.03 -4.95
C THR A 38 6.86 -0.40 -3.55
N ASP A 39 6.25 -1.60 -3.46
CA ASP A 39 6.11 -2.29 -2.17
C ASP A 39 7.47 -2.86 -1.72
N MET A 40 7.52 -3.37 -0.48
CA MET A 40 8.76 -3.93 0.09
C MET A 40 8.97 -5.39 -0.33
N HIS A 41 8.51 -5.77 -1.52
CA HIS A 41 8.66 -7.13 -2.06
C HIS A 41 10.07 -7.34 -2.59
N ARG A 42 10.83 -8.26 -1.96
CA ARG A 42 12.25 -8.48 -2.24
C ARG A 42 12.59 -8.64 -3.73
N PRO A 43 11.87 -9.44 -4.54
CA PRO A 43 12.09 -9.56 -5.97
C PRO A 43 12.05 -8.22 -6.72
N TYR A 44 11.14 -7.32 -6.35
CA TYR A 44 11.08 -6.00 -6.98
C TYR A 44 12.25 -5.12 -6.60
N LEU A 45 12.67 -5.17 -5.32
CA LEU A 45 13.84 -4.42 -4.85
C LEU A 45 15.10 -4.87 -5.54
N SER A 46 15.28 -6.19 -5.73
CA SER A 46 16.41 -6.77 -6.46
C SER A 46 16.42 -6.34 -7.91
N ALA A 47 15.30 -6.47 -8.63
CA ALA A 47 15.19 -6.06 -10.03
C ALA A 47 15.45 -4.57 -10.23
N VAL A 48 14.91 -3.70 -9.36
CA VAL A 48 15.15 -2.25 -9.40
C VAL A 48 16.63 -1.95 -9.14
N GLY A 49 17.22 -2.54 -8.10
CA GLY A 49 18.64 -2.34 -7.78
C GLY A 49 19.58 -2.75 -8.92
N THR A 50 19.25 -3.82 -9.65
CA THR A 50 20.04 -4.31 -10.79
C THR A 50 19.87 -3.46 -12.03
N VAL A 51 18.62 -3.14 -12.41
CA VAL A 51 18.31 -2.49 -13.71
C VAL A 51 18.35 -0.97 -13.62
N LEU A 52 17.97 -0.40 -12.48
CA LEU A 52 17.84 1.04 -12.24
C LEU A 52 18.73 1.47 -11.08
N SER A 53 20.00 1.09 -11.09
CA SER A 53 20.96 1.29 -9.98
C SER A 53 21.14 2.74 -9.53
N LYS A 54 20.75 3.72 -10.36
CA LYS A 54 20.79 5.16 -10.04
C LYS A 54 19.48 5.68 -9.44
N ALA A 55 18.41 4.89 -9.50
CA ALA A 55 17.11 5.30 -9.01
C ALA A 55 16.98 5.01 -7.51
N GLU A 56 16.45 5.96 -6.77
CA GLU A 56 16.17 5.77 -5.35
C GLU A 56 14.84 5.00 -5.17
N ILE A 57 14.83 4.04 -4.26
CA ILE A 57 13.61 3.27 -3.93
C ILE A 57 12.80 4.06 -2.90
N VAL A 58 11.54 4.33 -3.22
CA VAL A 58 10.57 4.96 -2.33
C VAL A 58 9.49 3.95 -1.98
N PHE A 59 9.29 3.68 -0.70
CA PHE A 59 8.24 2.74 -0.30
C PHE A 59 6.86 3.39 -0.24
N ASP A 60 5.88 2.65 -0.77
CA ASP A 60 4.49 3.07 -0.75
C ASP A 60 3.96 3.13 0.70
N LYS A 61 3.46 4.31 1.06
CA LYS A 61 2.79 4.59 2.34
C LYS A 61 1.73 3.55 2.71
N PHE A 62 0.91 3.14 1.74
CA PHE A 62 -0.19 2.20 2.01
C PHE A 62 0.34 0.84 2.45
N HIS A 63 1.45 0.38 1.85
CA HIS A 63 2.08 -0.87 2.24
C HIS A 63 2.68 -0.81 3.65
N VAL A 64 3.33 0.30 4.02
CA VAL A 64 3.81 0.51 5.40
C VAL A 64 2.65 0.44 6.40
N LEU A 65 1.55 1.15 6.12
CA LEU A 65 0.37 1.16 6.99
C LEU A 65 -0.38 -0.19 6.99
N GLN A 66 -0.28 -0.96 5.91
CA GLN A 66 -0.81 -2.32 5.84
C GLN A 66 -0.05 -3.26 6.78
N HIS A 67 1.29 -3.18 6.82
CA HIS A 67 2.10 -3.93 7.79
C HIS A 67 1.77 -3.55 9.23
N ALA A 68 1.60 -2.27 9.52
CA ALA A 68 1.18 -1.81 10.85
C ALA A 68 -0.22 -2.31 11.24
N SER A 69 -1.13 -2.37 10.26
CA SER A 69 -2.47 -2.90 10.46
C SER A 69 -2.47 -4.41 10.66
N ALA A 70 -1.59 -5.13 9.97
CA ALA A 70 -1.40 -6.58 10.16
C ALA A 70 -0.85 -6.88 11.57
N ALA A 71 0.17 -6.15 12.03
CA ALA A 71 0.70 -6.30 13.38
C ALA A 71 -0.36 -6.06 14.47
N LEU A 72 -1.20 -5.04 14.32
CA LEU A 72 -2.34 -4.81 15.22
C LEU A 72 -3.34 -5.97 15.19
N ASP A 73 -3.64 -6.53 14.00
CA ASP A 73 -4.54 -7.68 13.88
C ASP A 73 -3.94 -8.95 14.49
N ASP A 74 -2.62 -9.11 14.46
CA ASP A 74 -1.92 -10.21 15.12
C ASP A 74 -2.04 -10.09 16.65
N VAL A 75 -1.83 -8.90 17.24
CA VAL A 75 -2.09 -8.65 18.65
C VAL A 75 -3.55 -8.97 19.01
N ARG A 76 -4.53 -8.52 18.19
CA ARG A 76 -5.94 -8.82 18.39
C ARG A 76 -6.20 -10.33 18.41
N ARG A 77 -5.64 -11.08 17.47
CA ARG A 77 -5.82 -12.54 17.38
C ARG A 77 -5.25 -13.23 18.60
N GLN A 78 -4.04 -12.87 19.03
CA GLN A 78 -3.43 -13.46 20.23
C GLN A 78 -4.23 -13.14 21.49
N GLU A 79 -4.65 -11.91 21.67
CA GLU A 79 -5.45 -11.49 22.82
C GLU A 79 -6.85 -12.13 22.84
N PHE A 80 -7.43 -12.39 21.66
CA PHE A 80 -8.71 -13.12 21.56
C PHE A 80 -8.64 -14.52 22.17
N PHE A 81 -7.52 -15.19 22.01
CA PHE A 81 -7.32 -16.55 22.59
C PHE A 81 -6.83 -16.48 24.03
N ARG A 82 -5.96 -15.53 24.36
CA ARG A 82 -5.28 -15.44 25.67
C ARG A 82 -6.17 -14.87 26.77
N ALA A 83 -6.92 -13.81 26.49
CA ALA A 83 -7.66 -13.05 27.51
C ALA A 83 -9.06 -13.59 27.85
N GLY A 84 -9.39 -14.81 27.42
CA GLY A 84 -10.57 -15.54 27.86
C GLY A 84 -11.91 -15.04 27.30
N ALA A 85 -13.00 -15.32 28.04
CA ALA A 85 -14.38 -15.10 27.60
C ALA A 85 -14.69 -13.61 27.33
N VAL A 86 -14.25 -12.70 28.20
CA VAL A 86 -14.52 -11.26 28.10
C VAL A 86 -13.96 -10.68 26.77
N MET A 87 -12.73 -11.05 26.42
CA MET A 87 -12.15 -10.58 25.16
C MET A 87 -12.86 -11.19 23.94
N ARG A 88 -13.31 -12.45 24.04
CA ARG A 88 -14.08 -13.10 22.97
C ARG A 88 -15.42 -12.44 22.74
N GLU A 89 -16.10 -12.03 23.82
CA GLU A 89 -17.37 -11.31 23.74
C GLU A 89 -17.21 -9.93 23.09
N HIS A 90 -16.28 -9.12 23.59
CA HIS A 90 -16.09 -7.75 23.11
C HIS A 90 -15.30 -7.66 21.81
N GLY A 91 -14.43 -8.63 21.51
CA GLY A 91 -13.52 -8.62 20.34
C GLY A 91 -14.10 -9.26 19.08
N ARG A 92 -15.15 -10.09 19.18
CA ARG A 92 -15.74 -10.78 18.03
C ARG A 92 -16.26 -9.78 16.99
N GLY A 93 -15.87 -9.96 15.73
CA GLY A 93 -16.29 -9.10 14.62
C GLY A 93 -15.71 -7.69 14.62
N LYS A 94 -14.85 -7.31 15.57
CA LYS A 94 -14.34 -5.93 15.71
C LYS A 94 -13.06 -5.64 14.92
N ARG A 95 -12.58 -6.57 14.10
CA ARG A 95 -11.39 -6.38 13.28
C ARG A 95 -11.42 -5.07 12.49
N TRP A 96 -12.46 -4.87 11.70
CA TRP A 96 -12.60 -3.68 10.86
C TRP A 96 -12.76 -2.38 11.66
N LEU A 97 -13.33 -2.45 12.85
CA LEU A 97 -13.44 -1.32 13.75
C LEU A 97 -12.07 -0.91 14.31
N LEU A 98 -11.23 -1.88 14.70
CA LEU A 98 -9.86 -1.65 15.15
C LEU A 98 -8.94 -1.09 14.05
N LEU A 99 -9.19 -1.40 12.80
CA LEU A 99 -8.39 -0.87 11.68
C LEU A 99 -8.76 0.58 11.30
N ARG A 100 -9.85 1.12 11.83
CA ARG A 100 -10.23 2.51 11.60
C ARG A 100 -9.36 3.47 12.41
N ARG A 101 -9.12 4.65 11.86
CA ARG A 101 -8.45 5.74 12.58
C ARG A 101 -9.37 6.30 13.66
N TRP A 102 -8.84 6.56 14.84
CA TRP A 102 -9.60 7.12 15.97
C TRP A 102 -10.42 8.35 15.58
N LYS A 103 -9.82 9.27 14.82
CA LYS A 103 -10.47 10.50 14.36
C LYS A 103 -11.71 10.29 13.48
N THR A 104 -11.83 9.13 12.84
CA THR A 104 -12.96 8.80 11.95
C THR A 104 -14.07 8.00 12.66
N VAL A 105 -13.79 7.48 13.86
CA VAL A 105 -14.75 6.69 14.62
C VAL A 105 -15.65 7.61 15.45
N ARG A 106 -16.96 7.47 15.34
CA ARG A 106 -17.97 8.31 15.99
C ARG A 106 -19.05 7.45 16.67
N GLY A 107 -19.84 8.08 17.57
CA GLY A 107 -21.06 7.53 18.15
C GLY A 107 -20.85 6.18 18.87
N SER A 108 -21.74 5.24 18.62
CA SER A 108 -21.74 3.90 19.24
C SER A 108 -20.42 3.15 18.96
N LYS A 109 -19.88 3.27 17.75
CA LYS A 109 -18.62 2.62 17.36
C LYS A 109 -17.43 3.10 18.20
N ARG A 110 -17.42 4.36 18.61
CA ARG A 110 -16.40 4.90 19.51
C ARG A 110 -16.53 4.30 20.91
N ARG A 111 -17.75 4.18 21.42
CA ARG A 111 -18.01 3.51 22.72
C ARG A 111 -17.58 2.04 22.68
N GLU A 112 -17.90 1.33 21.60
CA GLU A 112 -17.48 -0.07 21.42
C GLU A 112 -15.95 -0.21 21.50
N LEU A 113 -15.18 0.69 20.85
CA LEU A 113 -13.71 0.69 20.92
C LEU A 113 -13.22 1.00 22.35
N GLN A 114 -13.83 1.96 23.02
CA GLN A 114 -13.46 2.31 24.40
C GLN A 114 -13.66 1.13 25.35
N THR A 115 -14.80 0.44 25.25
CA THR A 115 -15.08 -0.79 26.03
C THR A 115 -14.04 -1.88 25.74
N LEU A 116 -13.72 -2.09 24.47
CA LEU A 116 -12.71 -3.07 24.06
C LEU A 116 -11.32 -2.72 24.63
N PHE A 117 -10.94 -1.45 24.62
CA PHE A 117 -9.65 -0.98 25.14
C PHE A 117 -9.59 -1.03 26.67
N ALA A 118 -10.70 -0.75 27.36
CA ALA A 118 -10.80 -0.93 28.81
C ALA A 118 -10.62 -2.39 29.22
N ALA A 119 -11.19 -3.31 28.41
CA ALA A 119 -11.08 -4.75 28.64
C ALA A 119 -9.68 -5.32 28.29
N ASN A 120 -8.90 -4.66 27.41
CA ASN A 120 -7.61 -5.17 26.98
C ASN A 120 -6.57 -4.07 26.73
N ARG A 121 -5.70 -3.85 27.72
CA ARG A 121 -4.64 -2.83 27.68
C ARG A 121 -3.56 -3.11 26.61
N ARG A 122 -3.28 -4.38 26.29
CA ARG A 122 -2.29 -4.73 25.25
C ARG A 122 -2.80 -4.31 23.87
N LEU A 123 -4.07 -4.63 23.59
CA LEU A 123 -4.71 -4.20 22.35
C LEU A 123 -4.82 -2.69 22.23
N PHE A 124 -5.12 -1.99 23.33
CA PHE A 124 -5.10 -0.52 23.36
C PHE A 124 -3.71 0.04 23.01
N LYS A 125 -2.65 -0.48 23.64
CA LYS A 125 -1.28 -0.07 23.34
C LYS A 125 -0.93 -0.27 21.87
N ALA A 126 -1.23 -1.45 21.31
CA ALA A 126 -0.98 -1.75 19.90
C ALA A 126 -1.73 -0.79 18.97
N TYR A 127 -2.97 -0.48 19.30
CA TYR A 127 -3.77 0.49 18.55
C TYR A 127 -3.14 1.90 18.57
N VAL A 128 -2.72 2.39 19.75
CA VAL A 128 -2.06 3.70 19.89
C VAL A 128 -0.76 3.75 19.09
N LEU A 129 0.06 2.70 19.16
CA LEU A 129 1.31 2.61 18.40
C LEU A 129 1.05 2.67 16.88
N ARG A 130 0.05 1.97 16.40
CA ARG A 130 -0.34 2.02 14.99
C ARG A 130 -0.87 3.42 14.59
N GLU A 131 -1.66 4.09 15.44
CA GLU A 131 -2.13 5.46 15.19
C GLU A 131 -0.97 6.47 15.21
N GLN A 132 0.02 6.29 16.09
CA GLN A 132 1.22 7.12 16.13
C GLN A 132 2.03 7.01 14.83
N LEU A 133 2.17 5.81 14.26
CA LEU A 133 2.92 5.60 13.03
C LEU A 133 2.33 6.38 11.84
N ASP A 134 1.05 6.68 11.84
CA ASP A 134 0.42 7.52 10.82
C ASP A 134 1.01 8.96 10.77
N ARG A 135 1.60 9.44 11.88
CA ARG A 135 2.25 10.75 11.96
C ARG A 135 3.55 10.81 11.17
N LEU A 136 4.16 9.67 10.86
CA LEU A 136 5.36 9.58 10.04
C LEU A 136 5.25 10.45 8.78
N TRP A 137 4.10 10.37 8.10
CA TRP A 137 3.83 11.04 6.84
C TRP A 137 3.55 12.56 6.94
N THR A 138 3.63 13.12 8.13
CA THR A 138 3.54 14.58 8.34
C THR A 138 4.90 15.27 8.28
N TYR A 139 5.97 14.52 8.44
CA TYR A 139 7.33 15.03 8.34
C TYR A 139 7.68 15.32 6.88
N LYS A 140 8.46 16.39 6.67
CA LYS A 140 8.85 16.89 5.34
C LYS A 140 10.34 16.73 5.06
N THR A 141 11.10 16.26 6.03
CA THR A 141 12.55 16.11 5.93
C THR A 141 12.97 14.71 6.35
N ARG A 142 13.98 14.17 5.66
CA ARG A 142 14.57 12.87 5.98
C ARG A 142 15.02 12.75 7.45
N PRO A 143 15.76 13.69 8.02
CA PRO A 143 16.12 13.62 9.43
C PRO A 143 14.90 13.59 10.37
N GLY A 144 13.84 14.31 10.05
CA GLY A 144 12.60 14.28 10.84
C GLY A 144 11.94 12.91 10.85
N VAL A 145 11.89 12.23 9.69
CA VAL A 145 11.39 10.85 9.54
C VAL A 145 12.26 9.87 10.33
N LEU A 146 13.57 9.96 10.16
CA LEU A 146 14.52 9.06 10.84
C LEU A 146 14.44 9.22 12.36
N ASN A 147 14.42 10.44 12.86
CA ASN A 147 14.27 10.72 14.29
C ASN A 147 12.94 10.20 14.84
N PHE A 148 11.86 10.40 14.13
CA PHE A 148 10.55 9.89 14.52
C PHE A 148 10.55 8.36 14.59
N LEU A 149 11.02 7.67 13.54
CA LEU A 149 11.06 6.21 13.49
C LEU A 149 11.95 5.62 14.58
N ASN A 150 13.15 6.17 14.79
CA ASN A 150 14.04 5.74 15.83
C ASN A 150 13.40 5.89 17.22
N GLY A 151 12.77 7.03 17.49
CA GLY A 151 12.04 7.26 18.74
C GLY A 151 10.88 6.28 18.93
N TRP A 152 10.10 6.03 17.86
CA TRP A 152 8.98 5.11 17.89
C TRP A 152 9.43 3.67 18.11
N ILE A 153 10.48 3.20 17.39
CA ILE A 153 11.06 1.86 17.55
C ILE A 153 11.62 1.68 18.98
N ASN A 154 12.33 2.67 19.51
CA ASN A 154 12.85 2.61 20.87
C ASN A 154 11.73 2.51 21.91
N ALA A 155 10.60 3.18 21.70
CA ALA A 155 9.45 3.10 22.58
C ALA A 155 8.80 1.71 22.61
N LEU A 156 8.94 0.89 21.54
CA LEU A 156 8.40 -0.47 21.48
C LEU A 156 8.98 -1.39 22.55
N ARG A 157 10.27 -1.26 22.87
CA ARG A 157 10.99 -2.11 23.84
C ARG A 157 10.29 -2.22 25.20
N TRP A 158 9.56 -1.18 25.59
CA TRP A 158 8.87 -1.10 26.88
C TRP A 158 7.41 -1.57 26.81
N GLN A 159 6.89 -1.90 25.61
CA GLN A 159 5.48 -2.26 25.46
C GLN A 159 5.21 -3.76 25.66
N ARG A 160 6.22 -4.61 25.54
CA ARG A 160 6.11 -6.07 25.63
C ARG A 160 5.08 -6.63 24.61
N LEU A 161 5.19 -6.18 23.36
CA LEU A 161 4.33 -6.54 22.24
C LEU A 161 5.20 -7.08 21.10
N PRO A 162 5.53 -8.40 21.09
CA PRO A 162 6.44 -8.97 20.11
C PRO A 162 5.97 -8.80 18.66
N GLU A 163 4.67 -8.63 18.42
CA GLU A 163 4.11 -8.35 17.10
C GLU A 163 4.53 -6.93 16.63
N MET A 164 4.54 -5.97 17.55
CA MET A 164 4.99 -4.61 17.26
C MET A 164 6.51 -4.52 17.19
N ASP A 165 7.24 -5.32 17.97
CA ASP A 165 8.69 -5.40 17.89
C ASP A 165 9.13 -5.89 16.51
N ARG A 166 8.50 -6.97 15.97
CA ARG A 166 8.73 -7.45 14.59
C ARG A 166 8.41 -6.39 13.53
N LEU A 167 7.35 -5.61 13.74
CA LEU A 167 7.06 -4.47 12.87
C LEU A 167 8.17 -3.41 12.95
N GLY A 168 8.66 -3.09 14.15
CA GLY A 168 9.76 -2.14 14.35
C GLY A 168 11.03 -2.57 13.61
N GLU A 169 11.44 -3.83 13.74
CA GLU A 169 12.57 -4.42 13.03
C GLU A 169 12.39 -4.38 11.51
N PHE A 170 11.18 -4.67 11.05
CA PHE A 170 10.84 -4.59 9.63
C PHE A 170 10.96 -3.15 9.11
N LEU A 171 10.41 -2.15 9.80
CA LEU A 171 10.51 -0.74 9.43
C LEU A 171 11.95 -0.24 9.48
N PHE A 172 12.74 -0.67 10.46
CA PHE A 172 14.15 -0.31 10.57
C PHE A 172 14.96 -0.79 9.35
N ARG A 173 14.74 -2.02 8.90
CA ARG A 173 15.41 -2.56 7.70
C ARG A 173 15.06 -1.82 6.41
N HIS A 174 13.94 -1.11 6.38
CA HIS A 174 13.44 -0.39 5.22
C HIS A 174 13.45 1.13 5.39
N ILE A 175 14.17 1.62 6.42
CA ILE A 175 14.06 3.01 6.89
C ILE A 175 14.45 4.02 5.80
N GLU A 176 15.48 3.72 4.99
CA GLU A 176 15.93 4.60 3.92
C GLU A 176 14.85 4.81 2.84
N GLY A 177 14.29 3.75 2.32
CA GLY A 177 13.21 3.84 1.33
C GLY A 177 11.90 4.41 1.88
N ILE A 178 11.67 4.26 3.22
CA ILE A 178 10.56 4.95 3.88
C ILE A 178 10.84 6.46 3.96
N ALA A 179 12.07 6.88 4.27
CA ALA A 179 12.42 8.29 4.38
C ALA A 179 12.55 8.98 3.01
N ALA A 180 12.83 8.22 1.95
CA ALA A 180 13.01 8.73 0.60
C ALA A 180 11.80 9.50 0.03
N TYR A 181 10.60 9.30 0.59
CA TYR A 181 9.42 10.08 0.16
C TYR A 181 9.58 11.59 0.40
N CYS A 182 10.47 12.00 1.30
CA CYS A 182 10.74 13.42 1.57
C CYS A 182 11.44 14.12 0.39
N ASP A 183 12.23 13.37 -0.37
CA ASP A 183 13.04 13.91 -1.48
C ASP A 183 12.34 13.72 -2.82
N HIS A 184 11.39 12.79 -2.89
CA HIS A 184 10.67 12.46 -4.10
C HIS A 184 9.16 12.69 -3.95
N LEU A 185 8.60 13.54 -4.79
CA LEU A 185 7.16 13.84 -4.86
C LEU A 185 6.38 12.67 -5.46
N VAL A 186 6.32 11.54 -4.72
CA VAL A 186 5.49 10.40 -5.12
C VAL A 186 4.02 10.68 -4.81
N ARG A 187 3.19 10.70 -5.86
CA ARG A 187 1.74 10.85 -5.72
C ARG A 187 1.10 9.47 -5.46
N PHE A 188 1.18 9.00 -4.24
CA PHE A 188 0.60 7.70 -3.84
C PHE A 188 -0.85 7.50 -4.27
N GLY A 189 -1.66 8.56 -4.26
CA GLY A 189 -3.05 8.50 -4.73
C GLY A 189 -3.20 8.16 -6.22
N VAL A 190 -2.23 8.48 -7.06
CA VAL A 190 -2.23 8.10 -8.49
C VAL A 190 -2.01 6.60 -8.62
N VAL A 191 -1.04 6.06 -7.89
CA VAL A 191 -0.74 4.61 -7.88
C VAL A 191 -1.96 3.81 -7.38
N GLU A 192 -2.60 4.27 -6.30
CA GLU A 192 -3.81 3.62 -5.78
C GLU A 192 -4.98 3.67 -6.79
N SER A 193 -5.18 4.82 -7.44
CA SER A 193 -6.21 4.99 -8.48
C SER A 193 -5.98 4.04 -9.65
N ILE A 194 -4.74 3.94 -10.15
CA ILE A 194 -4.38 3.02 -11.24
C ILE A 194 -4.60 1.57 -10.80
N ASN A 195 -4.13 1.18 -9.61
CA ASN A 195 -4.34 -0.17 -9.08
C ASN A 195 -5.82 -0.51 -8.93
N THR A 196 -6.66 0.44 -8.55
CA THR A 196 -8.11 0.27 -8.46
C THR A 196 -8.72 0.08 -9.85
N THR A 197 -8.28 0.86 -10.83
CA THR A 197 -8.70 0.74 -12.23
C THR A 197 -8.30 -0.61 -12.82
N ILE A 198 -7.06 -1.05 -12.60
CA ILE A 198 -6.57 -2.38 -13.02
C ILE A 198 -7.46 -3.48 -12.43
N LYS A 199 -7.70 -3.45 -11.12
CA LYS A 199 -8.59 -4.44 -10.45
C LYS A 199 -10.00 -4.43 -11.02
N ALA A 200 -10.56 -3.27 -11.36
CA ALA A 200 -11.89 -3.16 -11.95
C ALA A 200 -11.94 -3.75 -13.37
N VAL A 201 -10.93 -3.46 -14.20
CA VAL A 201 -10.79 -4.02 -15.54
C VAL A 201 -10.64 -5.54 -15.48
N LEU A 202 -9.76 -6.06 -14.62
CA LEU A 202 -9.55 -7.50 -14.44
C LEU A 202 -10.83 -8.23 -13.99
N ARG A 203 -11.63 -7.64 -13.08
CA ARG A 203 -12.91 -8.24 -12.66
C ARG A 203 -13.91 -8.32 -13.79
N ARG A 204 -13.94 -7.32 -14.69
CA ARG A 204 -14.84 -7.29 -15.86
C ARG A 204 -14.34 -8.16 -17.01
N ALA A 205 -13.04 -8.40 -17.07
CA ALA A 205 -12.38 -9.22 -18.11
C ALA A 205 -12.43 -10.72 -17.81
N ARG A 206 -13.34 -11.20 -16.96
CA ARG A 206 -13.52 -12.63 -16.67
C ARG A 206 -13.70 -13.42 -17.97
N GLY A 207 -12.77 -14.37 -18.23
CA GLY A 207 -12.77 -15.18 -19.45
C GLY A 207 -11.93 -14.61 -20.62
N MET A 208 -11.36 -13.41 -20.48
CA MET A 208 -10.42 -12.90 -21.49
C MET A 208 -9.08 -13.63 -21.31
N ARG A 209 -8.72 -14.46 -22.30
CA ARG A 209 -7.48 -15.25 -22.31
C ARG A 209 -6.34 -14.55 -23.04
N ASP A 210 -6.65 -13.53 -23.82
CA ASP A 210 -5.67 -12.75 -24.59
C ASP A 210 -5.06 -11.65 -23.70
N GLU A 211 -3.79 -11.84 -23.32
CA GLU A 211 -3.04 -10.93 -22.49
C GLU A 211 -2.71 -9.62 -23.19
N GLN A 212 -2.45 -9.68 -24.50
CA GLN A 212 -2.14 -8.47 -25.27
C GLN A 212 -3.35 -7.55 -25.33
N MET A 213 -4.52 -8.12 -25.57
CA MET A 213 -5.78 -7.38 -25.54
C MET A 213 -6.09 -6.82 -24.14
N LEU A 214 -5.80 -7.58 -23.09
CA LEU A 214 -5.95 -7.11 -21.69
C LEU A 214 -5.01 -5.93 -21.40
N LEU A 215 -3.77 -6.02 -21.82
CA LEU A 215 -2.78 -4.94 -21.67
C LEU A 215 -3.21 -3.68 -22.44
N LEU A 216 -3.65 -3.83 -23.69
CA LEU A 216 -4.17 -2.71 -24.48
C LEU A 216 -5.35 -2.04 -23.80
N LYS A 217 -6.29 -2.82 -23.27
CA LYS A 217 -7.45 -2.31 -22.53
C LYS A 217 -7.02 -1.56 -21.26
N LEU A 218 -6.03 -2.05 -20.52
CA LEU A 218 -5.49 -1.38 -19.35
C LEU A 218 -4.79 -0.08 -19.73
N LYS A 219 -3.90 -0.11 -20.73
CA LYS A 219 -3.21 1.10 -21.22
C LYS A 219 -4.22 2.14 -21.67
N TRP A 220 -5.22 1.75 -22.44
CA TRP A 220 -6.24 2.66 -22.91
C TRP A 220 -7.07 3.26 -21.77
N THR A 221 -7.53 2.44 -20.82
CA THR A 221 -8.35 2.89 -19.67
C THR A 221 -7.58 3.83 -18.73
N THR A 222 -6.26 3.63 -18.61
CA THR A 222 -5.42 4.51 -17.76
C THR A 222 -5.00 5.80 -18.46
N ALA A 223 -4.81 5.77 -19.78
CA ALA A 223 -4.51 6.95 -20.59
C ALA A 223 -5.74 7.87 -20.75
N HIS A 224 -6.95 7.30 -20.76
CA HIS A 224 -8.20 8.02 -20.97
C HIS A 224 -9.15 7.85 -19.77
N PRO A 225 -8.83 8.40 -18.59
CA PRO A 225 -9.71 8.28 -17.44
C PRO A 225 -11.01 9.05 -17.69
N ILE A 226 -12.14 8.34 -17.63
CA ILE A 226 -13.48 8.92 -17.76
C ILE A 226 -13.74 9.75 -16.49
N ARG A 227 -13.69 11.09 -16.64
CA ARG A 227 -13.87 12.04 -15.52
C ARG A 227 -15.18 12.81 -15.61
N SER A 228 -15.82 12.78 -16.78
CA SER A 228 -17.05 13.52 -17.06
C SER A 228 -17.99 12.74 -17.98
N ALA A 229 -19.25 13.15 -18.03
CA ALA A 229 -20.21 12.63 -19.01
C ALA A 229 -19.74 12.86 -20.46
N ARG A 230 -18.96 13.93 -20.70
CA ARG A 230 -18.38 14.24 -22.01
C ARG A 230 -17.30 13.23 -22.41
N ASP A 231 -16.44 12.82 -21.43
CA ASP A 231 -15.44 11.78 -21.68
C ASP A 231 -16.08 10.43 -21.93
N LEU A 232 -17.20 10.13 -21.23
CA LEU A 232 -17.98 8.92 -21.47
C LEU A 232 -18.61 8.93 -22.87
N ALA A 233 -19.17 10.04 -23.31
CA ALA A 233 -19.74 10.18 -24.66
C ALA A 233 -18.64 10.01 -25.71
N ALA A 234 -17.49 10.66 -25.55
CA ALA A 234 -16.33 10.49 -26.44
C ALA A 234 -15.84 9.05 -26.49
N PHE A 235 -15.84 8.36 -25.34
CA PHE A 235 -15.50 6.93 -25.25
C PHE A 235 -16.47 6.04 -26.07
N LEU A 236 -17.76 6.30 -25.91
CA LEU A 236 -18.80 5.51 -26.61
C LEU A 236 -18.79 5.77 -28.13
N THR A 237 -18.43 6.97 -28.56
CA THR A 237 -18.35 7.32 -30.00
C THR A 237 -17.03 6.89 -30.64
N ALA A 238 -15.93 6.75 -29.88
CA ALA A 238 -14.63 6.30 -30.37
C ALA A 238 -14.49 4.78 -30.48
N GLN A 239 -15.47 4.00 -30.02
CA GLN A 239 -15.47 2.55 -30.26
C GLN A 239 -15.76 2.28 -31.73
N PRO A 240 -14.85 1.63 -32.48
CA PRO A 240 -15.25 1.09 -33.80
C PRO A 240 -16.38 0.09 -33.55
N LEU A 241 -17.53 0.36 -34.14
CA LEU A 241 -18.61 -0.59 -34.21
C LEU A 241 -18.02 -1.90 -34.75
N TYR A 242 -17.91 -2.94 -33.92
CA TYR A 242 -17.70 -4.28 -34.40
C TYR A 242 -18.91 -4.60 -35.31
N SER A 243 -18.75 -4.36 -36.58
CA SER A 243 -19.69 -4.91 -37.57
C SER A 243 -19.55 -6.42 -37.50
N ASN A 244 -20.62 -7.05 -37.07
CA ASN A 244 -20.82 -8.49 -37.19
C ASN A 244 -20.37 -8.96 -38.57
N ARG A 245 -19.38 -9.83 -38.61
CA ARG A 245 -19.24 -10.88 -39.64
C ARG A 245 -18.95 -12.20 -38.93
#